data_bf9adf943913829e9ef5fc3037a01fb8
#
_entry.id   bf9adf943913829e9ef5fc3037a01fb8
#
_cell.length_a   1.000
_cell.length_b   1.000
_cell.length_c   1.000
_cell.angle_alpha   90.00
_cell.angle_beta   90.00
_cell.angle_gamma   90.00
#
_symmetry.space_group_name_H-M   'P 1'
#
loop_
_entity.id
_entity.type
_entity.pdbx_description
1 polymer ?
#
loop_
_entity_poly.entity_id
_entity_poly.type
_entity_poly.pdbx_seq_one_letter_code
_entity_poly.pdbx_strand_id
1 'polypeptide(L)'
;ARKYGLDDRQVYEIGIAGLLHDIGKSKVPNEILNKAARLTDEEFAIMKQHSVYGYRILQSKEDLSMEIKLGVLQHHEKMNGKGYPMGITGDKIDLFARLISVSDIYDALVTERPYKKPFSPRDAVEMIMSMTEELDITVMRCFLESVILYPVGTDVALSNGETARIVENVPNAVLRPKVLGLTTGKV
;
A
#
# COMPACT_ATOMS: atom_id res chain seq x y z
N ALA A 1 -10.27 -0.08 3.71
CA ALA A 1 -11.57 0.47 3.37
C ALA A 1 -12.61 0.24 4.49
N ARG A 2 -12.97 -1.00 4.83
CA ARG A 2 -13.96 -1.31 5.89
C ARG A 2 -13.56 -0.74 7.27
N LYS A 3 -12.29 -0.83 7.63
CA LYS A 3 -11.77 -0.25 8.89
C LYS A 3 -11.82 1.28 8.90
N TYR A 4 -11.81 1.92 7.75
CA TYR A 4 -11.97 3.37 7.62
C TYR A 4 -13.43 3.81 7.82
N GLY A 5 -14.39 2.89 7.70
CA GLY A 5 -15.83 3.17 7.84
C GLY A 5 -16.57 3.34 6.52
N LEU A 6 -15.98 2.92 5.40
CA LEU A 6 -16.66 2.93 4.10
C LEU A 6 -17.77 1.89 4.06
N ASP A 7 -18.88 2.24 3.40
CA ASP A 7 -19.99 1.33 3.16
C ASP A 7 -19.65 0.25 2.11
N ASP A 8 -20.54 -0.74 1.95
CA ASP A 8 -20.28 -1.89 1.07
C ASP A 8 -20.15 -1.48 -0.41
N ARG A 9 -20.85 -0.44 -0.85
CA ARG A 9 -20.72 0.10 -2.21
C ARG A 9 -19.35 0.72 -2.40
N GLN A 10 -18.94 1.59 -1.49
CA GLN A 10 -17.62 2.23 -1.52
C GLN A 10 -16.48 1.19 -1.42
N VAL A 11 -16.66 0.14 -0.59
CA VAL A 11 -15.71 -0.99 -0.50
C VAL A 11 -15.60 -1.73 -1.83
N TYR A 12 -16.71 -1.94 -2.53
CA TYR A 12 -16.71 -2.54 -3.87
C TYR A 12 -16.02 -1.64 -4.89
N GLU A 13 -16.36 -0.35 -4.92
CA GLU A 13 -15.79 0.63 -5.85
C GLU A 13 -14.29 0.81 -5.67
N ILE A 14 -13.80 0.88 -4.42
CA ILE A 14 -12.36 0.96 -4.18
C ILE A 14 -11.64 -0.33 -4.55
N GLY A 15 -12.30 -1.48 -4.46
CA GLY A 15 -11.78 -2.74 -4.98
C GLY A 15 -11.55 -2.67 -6.49
N ILE A 16 -12.50 -2.10 -7.25
CA ILE A 16 -12.35 -1.84 -8.68
C ILE A 16 -11.20 -0.87 -8.95
N ALA A 17 -11.15 0.25 -8.21
CA ALA A 17 -10.07 1.23 -8.35
C ALA A 17 -8.69 0.61 -8.09
N GLY A 18 -8.58 -0.23 -7.05
CA GLY A 18 -7.36 -0.98 -6.74
C GLY A 18 -6.95 -1.97 -7.84
N LEU A 19 -7.91 -2.65 -8.49
CA LEU A 19 -7.61 -3.53 -9.62
C LEU A 19 -7.15 -2.75 -10.87
N LEU A 20 -7.64 -1.54 -11.04
CA LEU A 20 -7.40 -0.73 -12.23
C LEU A 20 -6.30 0.33 -12.06
N HIS A 21 -5.75 0.51 -10.84
CA HIS A 21 -4.84 1.63 -10.55
C HIS A 21 -3.67 1.72 -11.53
N ASP A 22 -3.17 0.60 -11.97
CA ASP A 22 -2.02 0.44 -12.85
C ASP A 22 -2.37 0.19 -14.33
N ILE A 23 -3.65 0.26 -14.73
CA ILE A 23 -4.07 -0.04 -16.12
C ILE A 23 -3.36 0.82 -17.17
N GLY A 24 -2.98 2.03 -16.79
CA GLY A 24 -2.23 2.94 -17.66
C GLY A 24 -0.83 2.51 -17.99
N LYS A 25 -0.23 1.55 -17.27
CA LYS A 25 1.05 0.93 -17.60
C LYS A 25 1.03 0.26 -18.99
N SER A 26 -0.14 -0.12 -19.47
CA SER A 26 -0.35 -0.62 -20.85
C SER A 26 0.03 0.39 -21.96
N LYS A 27 0.20 1.67 -21.62
CA LYS A 27 0.61 2.75 -22.52
C LYS A 27 2.07 3.19 -22.34
N VAL A 28 2.76 2.62 -21.35
CA VAL A 28 4.20 2.87 -21.14
C VAL A 28 5.00 1.99 -22.10
N PRO A 29 6.06 2.51 -22.75
CA PRO A 29 6.92 1.71 -23.62
C PRO A 29 7.48 0.48 -22.90
N ASN A 30 7.48 -0.68 -23.58
CA ASN A 30 7.91 -1.96 -22.99
C ASN A 30 9.35 -1.95 -22.52
N GLU A 31 10.23 -1.19 -23.19
CA GLU A 31 11.64 -1.05 -22.82
C GLU A 31 11.80 -0.38 -21.44
N ILE A 32 10.89 0.54 -21.09
CA ILE A 32 10.86 1.22 -19.79
C ILE A 32 10.16 0.34 -18.76
N LEU A 33 9.00 -0.21 -19.12
CA LEU A 33 8.17 -1.01 -18.21
C LEU A 33 8.91 -2.26 -17.71
N ASN A 34 9.62 -2.95 -18.60
CA ASN A 34 10.31 -4.22 -18.32
C ASN A 34 11.82 -4.07 -18.09
N LYS A 35 12.31 -2.84 -17.87
CA LYS A 35 13.74 -2.61 -17.67
C LYS A 35 14.23 -3.32 -16.40
N ALA A 36 15.20 -4.19 -16.56
CA ALA A 36 15.81 -4.96 -15.46
C ALA A 36 16.84 -4.14 -14.64
N ALA A 37 16.86 -2.82 -14.78
CA ALA A 37 17.74 -1.90 -14.09
C ALA A 37 16.93 -0.69 -13.57
N ARG A 38 17.57 0.14 -12.74
CA ARG A 38 16.96 1.40 -12.29
C ARG A 38 16.67 2.30 -13.49
N LEU A 39 15.48 2.89 -13.52
CA LEU A 39 15.08 3.88 -14.51
C LEU A 39 15.92 5.16 -14.36
N THR A 40 16.26 5.80 -15.48
CA THR A 40 16.79 7.18 -15.48
C THR A 40 15.67 8.15 -15.07
N ASP A 41 16.02 9.41 -14.82
CA ASP A 41 15.02 10.43 -14.46
C ASP A 41 14.00 10.68 -15.58
N GLU A 42 14.48 10.62 -16.86
CA GLU A 42 13.64 10.76 -18.05
C GLU A 42 12.71 9.55 -18.21
N GLU A 43 13.22 8.33 -18.05
CA GLU A 43 12.42 7.12 -18.09
C GLU A 43 11.40 7.08 -16.95
N PHE A 44 11.80 7.53 -15.76
CA PHE A 44 10.88 7.63 -14.62
C PHE A 44 9.80 8.70 -14.86
N ALA A 45 10.12 9.80 -15.53
CA ALA A 45 9.13 10.79 -15.95
C ALA A 45 8.07 10.19 -16.89
N ILE A 46 8.49 9.31 -17.82
CA ILE A 46 7.57 8.57 -18.68
C ILE A 46 6.76 7.55 -17.87
N MET A 47 7.39 6.79 -16.98
CA MET A 47 6.70 5.83 -16.10
C MET A 47 5.61 6.51 -15.27
N LYS A 48 5.86 7.70 -14.71
CA LYS A 48 4.87 8.46 -13.94
C LYS A 48 3.59 8.79 -14.72
N GLN A 49 3.64 8.81 -16.06
CA GLN A 49 2.46 9.09 -16.87
C GLN A 49 1.41 7.97 -16.82
N HIS A 50 1.72 6.77 -16.29
CA HIS A 50 0.74 5.68 -16.24
C HIS A 50 -0.53 6.06 -15.47
N SER A 51 -0.44 6.86 -14.42
CA SER A 51 -1.62 7.33 -13.67
C SER A 51 -2.54 8.21 -14.52
N VAL A 52 -1.96 9.11 -15.33
CA VAL A 52 -2.70 9.94 -16.29
C VAL A 52 -3.27 9.10 -17.43
N TYR A 53 -2.50 8.16 -17.95
CA TYR A 53 -2.99 7.24 -18.99
C TYR A 53 -4.13 6.35 -18.48
N GLY A 54 -4.01 5.85 -17.24
CA GLY A 54 -5.08 5.09 -16.59
C GLY A 54 -6.37 5.89 -16.48
N TYR A 55 -6.28 7.12 -15.97
CA TYR A 55 -7.43 8.02 -15.91
C TYR A 55 -8.07 8.24 -17.30
N ARG A 56 -7.27 8.54 -18.33
CA ARG A 56 -7.77 8.73 -19.71
C ARG A 56 -8.45 7.49 -20.27
N ILE A 57 -7.94 6.30 -20.01
CA ILE A 57 -8.56 5.03 -20.41
C ILE A 57 -9.95 4.88 -19.76
N LEU A 58 -10.08 5.25 -18.49
CA LEU A 58 -11.30 5.09 -17.72
C LEU A 58 -12.28 6.27 -17.90
N GLN A 59 -11.84 7.40 -18.44
CA GLN A 59 -12.65 8.61 -18.55
C GLN A 59 -13.93 8.40 -19.35
N SER A 60 -13.88 7.59 -20.42
CA SER A 60 -15.03 7.27 -21.27
C SER A 60 -15.96 6.19 -20.70
N LYS A 61 -15.64 5.60 -19.55
CA LYS A 61 -16.45 4.58 -18.90
C LYS A 61 -17.46 5.24 -17.97
N GLU A 62 -18.72 5.33 -18.42
CA GLU A 62 -19.79 6.02 -17.68
C GLU A 62 -20.25 5.22 -16.45
N ASP A 63 -20.06 3.90 -16.45
CA ASP A 63 -20.37 2.98 -15.37
C ASP A 63 -19.40 3.04 -14.20
N LEU A 64 -18.26 3.73 -14.35
CA LEU A 64 -17.28 3.93 -13.27
C LEU A 64 -17.46 5.29 -12.62
N SER A 65 -17.54 5.29 -11.28
CA SER A 65 -17.65 6.53 -10.49
C SER A 65 -16.42 7.43 -10.64
N MET A 66 -16.55 8.71 -10.30
CA MET A 66 -15.45 9.65 -10.35
C MET A 66 -14.37 9.27 -9.33
N GLU A 67 -14.75 8.76 -8.17
CA GLU A 67 -13.86 8.29 -7.11
C GLU A 67 -12.94 7.17 -7.59
N ILE A 68 -13.45 6.22 -8.40
CA ILE A 68 -12.63 5.17 -9.03
C ILE A 68 -11.59 5.81 -9.96
N LYS A 69 -12.01 6.74 -10.82
CA LYS A 69 -11.14 7.43 -11.78
C LYS A 69 -10.07 8.29 -11.09
N LEU A 70 -10.46 8.99 -10.02
CA LEU A 70 -9.53 9.77 -9.21
C LEU A 70 -8.58 8.87 -8.41
N GLY A 71 -9.06 7.74 -7.90
CA GLY A 71 -8.22 6.72 -7.28
C GLY A 71 -7.08 6.29 -8.20
N VAL A 72 -7.39 6.01 -9.47
CA VAL A 72 -6.38 5.64 -10.50
C VAL A 72 -5.45 6.80 -10.84
N LEU A 73 -5.97 8.04 -10.93
CA LEU A 73 -5.16 9.21 -11.28
C LEU A 73 -4.17 9.59 -10.19
N GLN A 74 -4.60 9.53 -8.93
CA GLN A 74 -3.95 10.20 -7.81
C GLN A 74 -3.25 9.25 -6.83
N HIS A 75 -3.22 7.93 -7.08
CA HIS A 75 -2.67 6.96 -6.10
C HIS A 75 -1.18 7.13 -5.80
N HIS A 76 -0.47 7.92 -6.57
CA HIS A 76 0.92 8.30 -6.30
C HIS A 76 1.07 9.75 -5.78
N GLU A 77 -0.03 10.45 -5.52
CA GLU A 77 0.04 11.72 -4.79
C GLU A 77 0.43 11.46 -3.33
N LYS A 78 1.04 12.48 -2.71
CA LYS A 78 1.50 12.44 -1.33
C LYS A 78 0.90 13.59 -0.55
N MET A 79 0.55 13.38 0.72
CA MET A 79 -0.07 14.40 1.57
C MET A 79 0.74 15.70 1.63
N ASN A 80 2.07 15.63 1.50
CA ASN A 80 2.99 16.76 1.49
C ASN A 80 3.20 17.43 0.09
N GLY A 81 2.47 16.97 -0.94
CA GLY A 81 2.56 17.52 -2.30
C GLY A 81 3.79 17.10 -3.11
N LYS A 82 4.62 16.20 -2.60
CA LYS A 82 5.80 15.69 -3.33
C LYS A 82 5.49 14.49 -4.21
N GLY A 83 4.20 14.16 -4.38
CA GLY A 83 3.71 13.10 -5.25
C GLY A 83 3.56 13.52 -6.71
N TYR A 84 2.88 12.70 -7.47
CA TYR A 84 2.55 12.93 -8.88
C TYR A 84 1.18 12.30 -9.22
N PRO A 85 0.53 12.72 -10.35
CA PRO A 85 1.02 13.56 -11.43
C PRO A 85 0.85 15.07 -11.21
N MET A 86 0.05 15.52 -10.21
CA MET A 86 -0.34 16.92 -10.05
C MET A 86 0.38 17.62 -8.90
N GLY A 87 0.99 16.87 -7.96
CA GLY A 87 1.62 17.42 -6.77
C GLY A 87 0.63 18.12 -5.82
N ILE A 88 -0.60 17.59 -5.73
CA ILE A 88 -1.63 18.12 -4.82
C ILE A 88 -1.41 17.65 -3.39
N THR A 89 -1.97 18.37 -2.42
CA THR A 89 -1.72 18.16 -1.00
C THR A 89 -3.00 17.88 -0.22
N GLY A 90 -2.88 17.11 0.86
CA GLY A 90 -3.91 16.97 1.88
C GLY A 90 -5.25 16.51 1.31
N ASP A 91 -6.31 17.22 1.69
CA ASP A 91 -7.70 16.86 1.35
C ASP A 91 -8.06 17.01 -0.13
N LYS A 92 -7.18 17.61 -0.95
CA LYS A 92 -7.35 17.63 -2.40
C LYS A 92 -7.11 16.27 -3.06
N ILE A 93 -6.44 15.34 -2.36
CA ILE A 93 -6.25 13.97 -2.80
C ILE A 93 -7.50 13.18 -2.47
N ASP A 94 -8.09 12.53 -3.47
CA ASP A 94 -9.27 11.68 -3.28
C ASP A 94 -9.01 10.57 -2.25
N LEU A 95 -10.04 10.20 -1.48
CA LEU A 95 -9.91 9.19 -0.44
C LEU A 95 -9.51 7.82 -1.00
N PHE A 96 -10.05 7.44 -2.18
CA PHE A 96 -9.67 6.17 -2.81
C PHE A 96 -8.19 6.15 -3.17
N ALA A 97 -7.66 7.27 -3.67
CA ALA A 97 -6.24 7.40 -3.95
C ALA A 97 -5.38 7.24 -2.70
N ARG A 98 -5.77 7.88 -1.58
CA ARG A 98 -5.06 7.74 -0.29
C ARG A 98 -5.06 6.30 0.22
N LEU A 99 -6.18 5.58 0.09
CA LEU A 99 -6.31 4.17 0.49
C LEU A 99 -5.49 3.24 -0.40
N ILE A 100 -5.49 3.45 -1.73
CA ILE A 100 -4.70 2.67 -2.69
C ILE A 100 -3.22 2.91 -2.45
N SER A 101 -2.78 4.16 -2.26
CA SER A 101 -1.38 4.53 -2.07
C SER A 101 -0.68 3.72 -0.97
N VAL A 102 -1.30 3.58 0.19
CA VAL A 102 -0.73 2.80 1.31
C VAL A 102 -0.60 1.33 0.94
N SER A 103 -1.61 0.77 0.28
CA SER A 103 -1.62 -0.64 -0.12
C SER A 103 -0.60 -0.93 -1.22
N ASP A 104 -0.48 -0.05 -2.21
CA ASP A 104 0.50 -0.15 -3.30
C ASP A 104 1.94 -0.05 -2.78
N ILE A 105 2.21 0.88 -1.86
CA ILE A 105 3.53 0.99 -1.22
C ILE A 105 3.87 -0.31 -0.47
N TYR A 106 2.93 -0.86 0.29
CA TYR A 106 3.16 -2.11 1.01
C TYR A 106 3.47 -3.26 0.04
N ASP A 107 2.65 -3.44 -0.99
CA ASP A 107 2.87 -4.46 -2.02
C ASP A 107 4.24 -4.30 -2.69
N ALA A 108 4.60 -3.08 -3.07
CA ALA A 108 5.90 -2.77 -3.65
C ALA A 108 7.10 -3.06 -2.73
N LEU A 109 6.90 -3.04 -1.42
CA LEU A 109 7.94 -3.37 -0.44
C LEU A 109 8.09 -4.88 -0.24
N VAL A 110 6.98 -5.64 -0.17
CA VAL A 110 6.99 -7.08 0.16
C VAL A 110 7.04 -8.00 -1.05
N THR A 111 6.78 -7.48 -2.25
CA THR A 111 6.82 -8.25 -3.50
C THR A 111 8.24 -8.34 -4.04
N GLU A 112 8.65 -9.54 -4.46
CA GLU A 112 9.93 -9.77 -5.13
C GLU A 112 9.96 -9.08 -6.49
N ARG A 113 11.05 -8.36 -6.77
CA ARG A 113 11.27 -7.68 -8.04
C ARG A 113 12.64 -8.03 -8.59
N PRO A 114 12.86 -8.06 -9.91
CA PRO A 114 14.11 -8.53 -10.53
C PRO A 114 15.39 -7.87 -10.01
N TYR A 115 15.28 -6.65 -9.48
CA TYR A 115 16.42 -5.81 -9.04
C TYR A 115 16.38 -5.47 -7.54
N LYS A 116 15.42 -6.06 -6.75
CA LYS A 116 15.27 -5.75 -5.32
C LYS A 116 14.73 -6.97 -4.57
N LYS A 117 15.45 -7.38 -3.53
CA LYS A 117 14.92 -8.36 -2.56
C LYS A 117 13.73 -7.76 -1.81
N PRO A 118 12.67 -8.54 -1.56
CA PRO A 118 11.54 -8.09 -0.78
C PRO A 118 11.98 -7.77 0.67
N PHE A 119 11.37 -6.74 1.24
CA PHE A 119 11.44 -6.53 2.68
C PHE A 119 10.60 -7.56 3.41
N SER A 120 10.96 -7.85 4.66
CA SER A 120 10.05 -8.61 5.52
C SER A 120 8.74 -7.81 5.73
N PRO A 121 7.60 -8.47 5.95
CA PRO A 121 6.35 -7.78 6.27
C PRO A 121 6.49 -6.81 7.45
N ARG A 122 7.31 -7.16 8.44
CA ARG A 122 7.63 -6.30 9.57
C ARG A 122 8.37 -5.02 9.15
N ASP A 123 9.46 -5.16 8.40
CA ASP A 123 10.26 -4.02 7.96
C ASP A 123 9.42 -3.09 7.05
N ALA A 124 8.58 -3.67 6.18
CA ALA A 124 7.68 -2.91 5.33
C ALA A 124 6.68 -2.09 6.15
N VAL A 125 6.12 -2.66 7.22
CA VAL A 125 5.24 -1.93 8.15
C VAL A 125 5.99 -0.83 8.89
N GLU A 126 7.20 -1.09 9.39
CA GLU A 126 8.04 -0.08 10.06
C GLU A 126 8.35 1.09 9.11
N MET A 127 8.64 0.80 7.82
CA MET A 127 8.85 1.82 6.80
C MET A 127 7.59 2.66 6.57
N ILE A 128 6.42 2.02 6.39
CA ILE A 128 5.15 2.74 6.23
C ILE A 128 4.86 3.63 7.42
N MET A 129 5.09 3.14 8.65
CA MET A 129 4.90 3.93 9.87
C MET A 129 5.82 5.17 9.95
N SER A 130 6.94 5.18 9.26
CA SER A 130 7.84 6.34 9.18
C SER A 130 7.39 7.41 8.18
N MET A 131 6.47 7.08 7.25
CA MET A 131 6.03 7.96 6.15
C MET A 131 4.90 8.92 6.56
N THR A 132 4.94 9.47 7.76
CA THR A 132 3.84 10.27 8.35
C THR A 132 3.56 11.60 7.64
N GLU A 133 4.54 12.15 6.91
CA GLU A 133 4.34 13.37 6.10
C GLU A 133 3.78 13.06 4.71
N GLU A 134 3.96 11.83 4.24
CA GLU A 134 3.62 11.45 2.87
C GLU A 134 2.26 10.78 2.77
N LEU A 135 1.85 10.05 3.80
CA LEU A 135 0.64 9.24 3.85
C LEU A 135 -0.41 9.84 4.79
N ASP A 136 -1.68 9.60 4.49
CA ASP A 136 -2.78 9.92 5.39
C ASP A 136 -2.69 9.04 6.65
N ILE A 137 -2.55 9.67 7.82
CA ILE A 137 -2.35 8.98 9.11
C ILE A 137 -3.54 8.09 9.46
N THR A 138 -4.78 8.53 9.14
CA THR A 138 -5.99 7.75 9.43
C THR A 138 -6.05 6.51 8.53
N VAL A 139 -5.75 6.67 7.25
CA VAL A 139 -5.66 5.56 6.30
C VAL A 139 -4.55 4.59 6.70
N MET A 140 -3.37 5.10 7.05
CA MET A 140 -2.24 4.29 7.51
C MET A 140 -2.63 3.46 8.74
N ARG A 141 -3.27 4.06 9.74
CA ARG A 141 -3.75 3.34 10.93
C ARG A 141 -4.73 2.22 10.55
N CYS A 142 -5.73 2.51 9.72
CA CYS A 142 -6.70 1.51 9.25
C CYS A 142 -6.03 0.36 8.47
N PHE A 143 -5.00 0.66 7.70
CA PHE A 143 -4.19 -0.35 7.00
C PHE A 143 -3.45 -1.23 8.00
N LEU A 144 -2.74 -0.65 8.96
CA LEU A 144 -1.98 -1.38 9.98
C LEU A 144 -2.87 -2.31 10.81
N GLU A 145 -4.09 -1.87 11.16
CA GLU A 145 -5.09 -2.69 11.86
C GLU A 145 -5.63 -3.85 11.00
N SER A 146 -5.47 -3.78 9.68
CA SER A 146 -5.94 -4.79 8.73
C SER A 146 -4.87 -5.83 8.37
N VAL A 147 -3.60 -5.51 8.58
CA VAL A 147 -2.47 -6.40 8.26
C VAL A 147 -2.22 -7.35 9.42
N ILE A 148 -2.26 -8.66 9.13
CA ILE A 148 -1.89 -9.71 10.08
C ILE A 148 -0.43 -10.07 9.83
N LEU A 149 0.47 -9.47 10.59
CA LEU A 149 1.92 -9.76 10.50
C LEU A 149 2.28 -11.09 11.14
N TYR A 150 1.59 -11.43 12.23
CA TYR A 150 1.86 -12.60 13.04
C TYR A 150 0.56 -13.41 13.22
N PRO A 151 0.29 -14.40 12.36
CA PRO A 151 -0.88 -15.24 12.52
C PRO A 151 -0.88 -15.96 13.86
N VAL A 152 -2.00 -15.97 14.56
CA VAL A 152 -2.17 -16.73 15.80
C VAL A 152 -1.87 -18.20 15.55
N GLY A 153 -1.11 -18.82 16.46
CA GLY A 153 -0.64 -20.21 16.33
C GLY A 153 0.71 -20.37 15.65
N THR A 154 1.30 -19.27 15.10
CA THR A 154 2.65 -19.33 14.49
C THR A 154 3.73 -19.32 15.58
N ASP A 155 4.75 -20.14 15.40
CA ASP A 155 5.93 -20.15 16.27
C ASP A 155 6.97 -19.16 15.74
N VAL A 156 7.53 -18.35 16.63
CA VAL A 156 8.52 -17.30 16.33
C VAL A 156 9.72 -17.39 17.28
N ALA A 157 10.89 -17.00 16.78
CA ALA A 157 12.07 -16.85 17.64
C ALA A 157 12.07 -15.44 18.25
N LEU A 158 12.21 -15.39 19.56
CA LEU A 158 12.36 -14.13 20.31
C LEU A 158 13.83 -13.68 20.32
N SER A 159 14.07 -12.39 20.62
CA SER A 159 15.40 -11.81 20.72
C SER A 159 16.26 -12.41 21.82
N ASN A 160 15.66 -13.04 22.84
CA ASN A 160 16.34 -13.77 23.90
C ASN A 160 16.70 -15.21 23.54
N GLY A 161 16.41 -15.65 22.30
CA GLY A 161 16.67 -17.01 21.80
C GLY A 161 15.59 -18.04 22.14
N GLU A 162 14.53 -17.68 22.86
CA GLU A 162 13.42 -18.55 23.16
C GLU A 162 12.49 -18.66 21.95
N THR A 163 11.90 -19.85 21.73
CA THR A 163 10.78 -20.03 20.79
C THR A 163 9.47 -19.79 21.52
N ALA A 164 8.62 -18.99 20.92
CA ALA A 164 7.30 -18.66 21.47
C ALA A 164 6.21 -18.77 20.41
N ARG A 165 4.99 -19.06 20.84
CA ARG A 165 3.81 -19.12 19.97
C ARG A 165 2.99 -17.86 20.06
N ILE A 166 2.60 -17.32 18.92
CA ILE A 166 1.66 -16.17 18.86
C ILE A 166 0.30 -16.62 19.40
N VAL A 167 -0.19 -15.95 20.43
CA VAL A 167 -1.50 -16.29 21.05
C VAL A 167 -2.55 -15.21 20.79
N GLU A 168 -2.13 -13.95 20.58
CA GLU A 168 -3.06 -12.84 20.33
C GLU A 168 -2.36 -11.71 19.58
N ASN A 169 -3.04 -11.12 18.59
CA ASN A 169 -2.63 -9.85 17.99
C ASN A 169 -3.23 -8.69 18.80
N VAL A 170 -2.38 -7.74 19.21
CA VAL A 170 -2.81 -6.60 20.02
C VAL A 170 -3.22 -5.45 19.09
N PRO A 171 -4.47 -4.97 19.13
CA PRO A 171 -4.88 -3.78 18.39
C PRO A 171 -3.98 -2.59 18.73
N ASN A 172 -3.65 -1.77 17.75
CA ASN A 172 -2.73 -0.61 17.86
C ASN A 172 -1.27 -0.94 18.22
N ALA A 173 -0.91 -2.22 18.30
CA ALA A 173 0.46 -2.68 18.55
C ALA A 173 0.83 -3.85 17.62
N VAL A 174 0.61 -3.68 16.30
CA VAL A 174 0.74 -4.73 15.28
C VAL A 174 2.11 -5.41 15.25
N LEU A 175 3.16 -4.71 15.71
CA LEU A 175 4.53 -5.23 15.81
C LEU A 175 4.80 -5.94 17.14
N ARG A 176 3.86 -5.96 18.09
CA ARG A 176 4.02 -6.53 19.44
C ARG A 176 2.85 -7.45 19.79
N PRO A 177 2.75 -8.62 19.15
CA PRO A 177 1.74 -9.62 19.51
C PRO A 177 1.99 -10.16 20.92
N LYS A 178 0.97 -10.71 21.56
CA LYS A 178 1.17 -11.53 22.75
C LYS A 178 1.69 -12.91 22.34
N VAL A 179 2.67 -13.39 23.05
CA VAL A 179 3.33 -14.66 22.76
C VAL A 179 3.36 -15.54 24.02
N LEU A 180 3.25 -16.85 23.84
CA LEU A 180 3.45 -17.84 24.88
C LEU A 180 4.83 -18.47 24.66
N GLY A 181 5.74 -18.28 25.62
CA GLY A 181 7.04 -18.95 25.62
C GLY A 181 6.89 -20.45 25.72
N LEU A 182 7.38 -21.20 24.74
CA LEU A 182 7.19 -22.65 24.68
C LEU A 182 8.05 -23.38 25.71
N THR A 183 9.15 -22.76 26.17
CA THR A 183 10.02 -23.30 27.22
C THR A 183 9.57 -22.86 28.61
N THR A 184 9.20 -21.58 28.75
CA THR A 184 8.88 -20.98 30.05
C THR A 184 7.43 -21.10 30.44
N GLY A 185 6.53 -21.30 29.47
CA GLY A 185 5.08 -21.30 29.68
C GLY A 185 4.49 -19.95 30.07
N LYS A 186 5.26 -18.84 29.91
CA LYS A 186 4.81 -17.47 30.24
C LYS A 186 4.27 -16.76 28.99
N VAL A 187 3.24 -15.94 29.21
CA VAL A 187 2.68 -15.04 28.19
C VAL A 187 3.27 -13.64 28.33
#